data_107b29b2ec1702660c23c1f3dd6052ce
#
_entry.id   107b29b2ec1702660c23c1f3dd6052ce
#
_cell.length_a   1.000
_cell.length_b   1.000
_cell.length_c   1.000
_cell.angle_alpha   90.00
_cell.angle_beta   90.00
_cell.angle_gamma   90.00
#
_symmetry.space_group_name_H-M   'P 1'
#
loop_
_entity.id
_entity.type
_entity.pdbx_description
1 polymer ?
#
loop_
_entity_poly.entity_id
_entity_poly.type
_entity_poly.pdbx_seq_one_letter_code
_entity_poly.pdbx_strand_id
1 'polypeptide(L)'
;MALSNSQYDAIMRVYNQRQFQDKREQDKRIAEVYEKIPQVEALSDEIAATMAQAARKILAGDRAAADQLKKDAEFLKEQKAIYLKQNGYPANYLELQYVCPDCKDTGYADGKKCHCFKHMEIEILYDQSNIREVLERENFDTLSMAYYDRNHVDEKTGMTVYDYMSMIVEECKAYVEHFKDEKGSILFTGNTGCGKTFLSNCIARELIRRYFSVVYLTATDMFDILAGSRFNGGDDDEAKDRASYILDCDLLIIDDLGTELINTFTASQMFYCVNERLNRNKGTIISTNLTLGELQDAFTERVTSRIMSRYKIIPLIGDDLRLVRRGFMRRG
;
A
#
# COMPACT_ATOMS: atom_id res chain seq x y z
N MET A 1 -6.69 -15.76 -2.14
CA MET A 1 -7.66 -16.20 -1.12
C MET A 1 -9.05 -15.91 -1.65
N ALA A 2 -9.88 -16.90 -1.72
CA ALA A 2 -11.29 -16.62 -1.92
C ALA A 2 -11.82 -16.05 -0.59
N LEU A 3 -12.31 -14.83 -0.62
CA LEU A 3 -13.05 -14.29 0.51
C LEU A 3 -14.24 -15.20 0.79
N SER A 4 -14.55 -15.43 2.06
CA SER A 4 -15.89 -15.98 2.37
C SER A 4 -16.96 -15.02 1.85
N ASN A 5 -18.14 -15.53 1.55
CA ASN A 5 -19.25 -14.69 1.09
C ASN A 5 -19.53 -13.53 2.06
N SER A 6 -19.43 -13.79 3.37
CA SER A 6 -19.62 -12.74 4.38
C SER A 6 -18.56 -11.65 4.36
N GLN A 7 -17.29 -12.01 4.07
CA GLN A 7 -16.18 -11.05 3.92
C GLN A 7 -16.32 -10.24 2.63
N TYR A 8 -16.68 -10.89 1.53
CA TYR A 8 -16.98 -10.20 0.28
C TYR A 8 -18.12 -9.19 0.44
N ASP A 9 -19.22 -9.62 1.06
CA ASP A 9 -20.37 -8.75 1.32
C ASP A 9 -20.03 -7.58 2.26
N ALA A 10 -19.08 -7.78 3.19
CA ALA A 10 -18.59 -6.71 4.05
C ALA A 10 -17.84 -5.65 3.24
N ILE A 11 -16.94 -6.07 2.33
CA ILE A 11 -16.25 -5.15 1.42
C ILE A 11 -17.25 -4.42 0.52
N MET A 12 -18.20 -5.13 -0.09
CA MET A 12 -19.19 -4.50 -0.98
C MET A 12 -20.08 -3.51 -0.25
N ARG A 13 -20.41 -3.75 1.03
CA ARG A 13 -21.11 -2.77 1.86
C ARG A 13 -20.32 -1.48 2.03
N VAL A 14 -19.01 -1.54 2.21
CA VAL A 14 -18.14 -0.34 2.28
C VAL A 14 -18.20 0.45 0.98
N TYR A 15 -18.11 -0.22 -0.17
CA TYR A 15 -18.22 0.46 -1.48
C TYR A 15 -19.59 1.09 -1.69
N ASN A 16 -20.67 0.37 -1.40
CA ASN A 16 -22.03 0.92 -1.50
C ASN A 16 -22.22 2.14 -0.60
N GLN A 17 -21.66 2.09 0.62
CA GLN A 17 -21.70 3.22 1.54
C GLN A 17 -20.89 4.43 1.00
N ARG A 18 -19.70 4.20 0.44
CA ARG A 18 -18.90 5.27 -0.19
C ARG A 18 -19.64 5.92 -1.34
N GLN A 19 -20.14 5.14 -2.29
CA GLN A 19 -20.94 5.67 -3.41
C GLN A 19 -22.14 6.49 -2.96
N PHE A 20 -22.81 6.04 -1.91
CA PHE A 20 -23.94 6.79 -1.31
C PHE A 20 -23.44 8.11 -0.69
N GLN A 21 -22.31 8.09 0.02
CA GLN A 21 -21.71 9.30 0.59
C GLN A 21 -21.24 10.26 -0.50
N ASP A 22 -20.54 9.78 -1.53
CA ASP A 22 -20.06 10.58 -2.67
C ASP A 22 -21.23 11.30 -3.35
N LYS A 23 -22.32 10.58 -3.56
CA LYS A 23 -23.55 11.17 -4.13
C LYS A 23 -24.17 12.22 -3.22
N ARG A 24 -24.30 11.92 -1.94
CA ARG A 24 -24.84 12.85 -0.94
C ARG A 24 -24.01 14.13 -0.83
N GLU A 25 -22.68 14.00 -0.86
CA GLU A 25 -21.78 15.16 -0.82
C GLU A 25 -21.84 15.96 -2.13
N GLN A 26 -22.00 15.29 -3.28
CA GLN A 26 -22.26 15.96 -4.55
C GLN A 26 -23.56 16.75 -4.50
N ASP A 27 -24.65 16.15 -4.04
CA ASP A 27 -25.96 16.81 -3.96
C ASP A 27 -25.93 18.05 -3.05
N LYS A 28 -25.18 18.00 -1.93
CA LYS A 28 -24.95 19.17 -1.08
C LYS A 28 -24.20 20.28 -1.80
N ARG A 29 -23.12 19.95 -2.53
CA ARG A 29 -22.34 20.92 -3.30
C ARG A 29 -23.19 21.54 -4.43
N ILE A 30 -24.03 20.74 -5.07
CA ILE A 30 -24.95 21.21 -6.10
C ILE A 30 -25.96 22.21 -5.47
N ALA A 31 -26.59 21.85 -4.36
CA ALA A 31 -27.54 22.72 -3.69
C ALA A 31 -26.90 24.04 -3.24
N GLU A 32 -25.71 23.96 -2.64
CA GLU A 32 -24.94 25.14 -2.22
C GLU A 32 -24.67 26.10 -3.40
N VAL A 33 -24.19 25.54 -4.52
CA VAL A 33 -23.82 26.36 -5.69
C VAL A 33 -25.06 26.92 -6.36
N TYR A 34 -26.15 26.18 -6.45
CA TYR A 34 -27.40 26.65 -7.09
C TYR A 34 -28.05 27.77 -6.27
N GLU A 35 -27.98 27.70 -4.94
CA GLU A 35 -28.43 28.78 -4.06
C GLU A 35 -27.62 30.06 -4.24
N LYS A 36 -26.28 29.93 -4.39
CA LYS A 36 -25.36 31.07 -4.51
C LYS A 36 -25.25 31.62 -5.93
N ILE A 37 -25.42 30.77 -6.93
CA ILE A 37 -25.18 31.09 -8.35
C ILE A 37 -26.30 30.51 -9.21
N PRO A 38 -27.50 31.14 -9.25
CA PRO A 38 -28.65 30.63 -10.02
C PRO A 38 -28.37 30.44 -11.53
N GLN A 39 -27.39 31.16 -12.07
CA GLN A 39 -26.95 31.01 -13.47
C GLN A 39 -26.37 29.62 -13.74
N VAL A 40 -25.72 29.00 -12.75
CA VAL A 40 -25.16 27.63 -12.87
C VAL A 40 -26.27 26.59 -12.89
N GLU A 41 -27.37 26.81 -12.16
CA GLU A 41 -28.57 25.96 -12.21
C GLU A 41 -29.21 26.02 -13.59
N ALA A 42 -29.49 27.23 -14.08
CA ALA A 42 -30.10 27.46 -15.41
C ALA A 42 -29.25 26.79 -16.53
N LEU A 43 -27.92 26.97 -16.51
CA LEU A 43 -27.04 26.31 -17.47
C LEU A 43 -27.05 24.79 -17.33
N SER A 44 -27.18 24.26 -16.12
CA SER A 44 -27.26 22.80 -15.90
C SER A 44 -28.54 22.20 -16.48
N ASP A 45 -29.67 22.89 -16.34
CA ASP A 45 -30.95 22.49 -16.92
C ASP A 45 -30.91 22.56 -18.45
N GLU A 46 -30.31 23.60 -19.00
CA GLU A 46 -30.16 23.76 -20.45
C GLU A 46 -29.26 22.68 -21.05
N ILE A 47 -28.14 22.36 -20.38
CA ILE A 47 -27.27 21.22 -20.77
C ILE A 47 -28.06 19.91 -20.77
N ALA A 48 -28.83 19.65 -19.72
CA ALA A 48 -29.63 18.42 -19.61
C ALA A 48 -30.69 18.33 -20.72
N ALA A 49 -31.39 19.43 -21.01
CA ALA A 49 -32.41 19.52 -22.07
C ALA A 49 -31.73 19.29 -23.46
N THR A 50 -30.62 19.93 -23.74
CA THR A 50 -29.86 19.80 -24.99
C THR A 50 -29.36 18.37 -25.20
N MET A 51 -28.83 17.74 -24.16
CA MET A 51 -28.37 16.33 -24.24
C MET A 51 -29.53 15.35 -24.42
N ALA A 52 -30.69 15.60 -23.81
CA ALA A 52 -31.91 14.79 -24.01
C ALA A 52 -32.42 14.91 -25.47
N GLN A 53 -32.37 16.11 -26.06
CA GLN A 53 -32.69 16.30 -27.48
C GLN A 53 -31.70 15.57 -28.40
N ALA A 54 -30.40 15.64 -28.12
CA ALA A 54 -29.38 14.92 -28.87
C ALA A 54 -29.63 13.40 -28.86
N ALA A 55 -29.96 12.84 -27.69
CA ALA A 55 -30.30 11.41 -27.57
C ALA A 55 -31.54 11.03 -28.42
N ARG A 56 -32.60 11.85 -28.43
CA ARG A 56 -33.78 11.63 -29.30
C ARG A 56 -33.43 11.68 -30.78
N LYS A 57 -32.55 12.59 -31.20
CA LYS A 57 -32.07 12.69 -32.60
C LYS A 57 -31.27 11.47 -33.03
N ILE A 58 -30.42 10.93 -32.15
CA ILE A 58 -29.71 9.68 -32.39
C ILE A 58 -30.69 8.52 -32.62
N LEU A 59 -31.70 8.38 -31.79
CA LEU A 59 -32.74 7.34 -31.93
C LEU A 59 -33.58 7.50 -33.22
N ALA A 60 -33.76 8.73 -33.68
CA ALA A 60 -34.40 9.02 -34.94
C ALA A 60 -33.51 8.90 -36.18
N GLY A 61 -32.23 8.51 -36.01
CA GLY A 61 -31.27 8.34 -37.11
C GLY A 61 -30.61 9.63 -37.60
N ASP A 62 -30.94 10.80 -37.03
CA ASP A 62 -30.42 12.13 -37.39
C ASP A 62 -29.11 12.41 -36.62
N ARG A 63 -28.02 11.80 -37.07
CA ARG A 63 -26.70 11.91 -36.43
C ARG A 63 -26.11 13.31 -36.53
N ALA A 64 -26.31 14.00 -37.68
CA ALA A 64 -25.74 15.33 -37.88
C ALA A 64 -26.33 16.36 -36.90
N ALA A 65 -27.66 16.36 -36.72
CA ALA A 65 -28.32 17.21 -35.72
C ALA A 65 -27.91 16.84 -34.27
N ALA A 66 -27.73 15.57 -34.00
CA ALA A 66 -27.26 15.12 -32.69
C ALA A 66 -25.83 15.60 -32.37
N ASP A 67 -24.94 15.59 -33.35
CA ASP A 67 -23.56 16.06 -33.19
C ASP A 67 -23.47 17.58 -33.02
N GLN A 68 -24.36 18.34 -33.64
CA GLN A 68 -24.47 19.78 -33.38
C GLN A 68 -24.95 20.05 -31.95
N LEU A 69 -25.99 19.37 -31.48
CA LEU A 69 -26.49 19.51 -30.11
C LEU A 69 -25.44 19.13 -29.04
N LYS A 70 -24.58 18.15 -29.33
CA LYS A 70 -23.44 17.83 -28.44
C LYS A 70 -22.44 18.98 -28.34
N LYS A 71 -22.11 19.63 -29.46
CA LYS A 71 -21.21 20.81 -29.46
C LYS A 71 -21.84 21.98 -28.68
N ASP A 72 -23.15 22.18 -28.85
CA ASP A 72 -23.86 23.21 -28.09
C ASP A 72 -23.82 22.92 -26.58
N ALA A 73 -24.00 21.66 -26.18
CA ALA A 73 -23.87 21.24 -24.79
C ALA A 73 -22.45 21.39 -24.24
N GLU A 74 -21.42 21.17 -25.06
CA GLU A 74 -20.02 21.41 -24.66
C GLU A 74 -19.76 22.90 -24.43
N PHE A 75 -20.25 23.77 -25.29
CA PHE A 75 -20.16 25.21 -25.08
C PHE A 75 -20.85 25.65 -23.77
N LEU A 76 -22.03 25.13 -23.48
CA LEU A 76 -22.75 25.43 -22.23
C LEU A 76 -21.96 24.93 -21.00
N LYS A 77 -21.29 23.76 -21.09
CA LYS A 77 -20.40 23.28 -20.02
C LYS A 77 -19.22 24.20 -19.78
N GLU A 78 -18.63 24.75 -20.83
CA GLU A 78 -17.53 25.73 -20.70
C GLU A 78 -18.03 27.03 -20.02
N GLN A 79 -19.19 27.54 -20.40
CA GLN A 79 -19.80 28.68 -19.73
C GLN A 79 -20.06 28.39 -18.23
N LYS A 80 -20.61 27.23 -17.92
CA LYS A 80 -20.81 26.79 -16.53
C LYS A 80 -19.49 26.76 -15.75
N ALA A 81 -18.42 26.23 -16.33
CA ALA A 81 -17.09 26.19 -15.71
C ALA A 81 -16.51 27.60 -15.46
N ILE A 82 -16.77 28.57 -16.36
CA ILE A 82 -16.40 29.96 -16.18
C ILE A 82 -17.13 30.57 -14.98
N TYR A 83 -18.46 30.41 -14.88
CA TYR A 83 -19.23 30.88 -13.72
C TYR A 83 -18.76 30.31 -12.40
N LEU A 84 -18.45 29.01 -12.36
CA LEU A 84 -17.88 28.38 -11.17
C LEU A 84 -16.55 29.03 -10.77
N LYS A 85 -15.62 29.17 -11.70
CA LYS A 85 -14.30 29.77 -11.46
C LYS A 85 -14.40 31.22 -11.00
N GLN A 86 -15.27 32.03 -11.61
CA GLN A 86 -15.48 33.44 -11.23
C GLN A 86 -16.00 33.58 -9.80
N ASN A 87 -16.69 32.59 -9.29
CA ASN A 87 -17.19 32.57 -7.92
C ASN A 87 -16.31 31.74 -6.95
N GLY A 88 -15.07 31.43 -7.33
CA GLY A 88 -14.08 30.78 -6.47
C GLY A 88 -14.22 29.27 -6.35
N TYR A 89 -15.02 28.63 -7.18
CA TYR A 89 -15.16 27.16 -7.21
C TYR A 89 -14.30 26.53 -8.32
N PRO A 90 -13.71 25.34 -8.07
CA PRO A 90 -13.07 24.57 -9.15
C PRO A 90 -14.08 24.21 -10.26
N ALA A 91 -13.62 24.08 -11.50
CA ALA A 91 -14.48 23.75 -12.64
C ALA A 91 -15.22 22.40 -12.46
N ASN A 92 -14.59 21.46 -11.75
CA ASN A 92 -15.12 20.12 -11.47
C ASN A 92 -15.80 20.01 -10.08
N TYR A 93 -16.11 21.14 -9.42
CA TYR A 93 -16.66 21.14 -8.06
C TYR A 93 -17.97 20.37 -7.93
N LEU A 94 -18.80 20.38 -8.97
CA LEU A 94 -20.09 19.71 -9.02
C LEU A 94 -20.02 18.25 -9.52
N GLU A 95 -18.84 17.77 -9.87
CA GLU A 95 -18.64 16.39 -10.28
C GLU A 95 -18.54 15.45 -9.07
N LEU A 96 -18.82 14.15 -9.30
CA LEU A 96 -18.58 13.13 -8.28
C LEU A 96 -17.09 13.09 -7.95
N GLN A 97 -16.80 13.11 -6.67
CA GLN A 97 -15.44 12.94 -6.14
C GLN A 97 -15.36 11.56 -5.51
N TYR A 98 -14.40 10.77 -5.96
CA TYR A 98 -14.23 9.39 -5.53
C TYR A 98 -13.02 9.25 -4.61
N VAL A 99 -13.12 8.36 -3.63
CA VAL A 99 -11.99 7.97 -2.77
C VAL A 99 -10.95 7.22 -3.61
N CYS A 100 -11.41 6.33 -4.49
CA CYS A 100 -10.55 5.66 -5.46
C CYS A 100 -10.89 6.12 -6.89
N PRO A 101 -10.03 6.93 -7.52
CA PRO A 101 -10.28 7.43 -8.87
C PRO A 101 -10.28 6.34 -9.95
N ASP A 102 -9.53 5.24 -9.74
CA ASP A 102 -9.36 4.19 -10.74
C ASP A 102 -10.63 3.35 -10.93
N CYS A 103 -11.27 2.94 -9.83
CA CYS A 103 -12.52 2.17 -9.91
C CYS A 103 -13.77 3.03 -9.65
N LYS A 104 -13.62 4.31 -9.32
CA LYS A 104 -14.73 5.20 -8.96
C LYS A 104 -15.61 4.59 -7.87
N ASP A 105 -14.95 4.08 -6.84
CA ASP A 105 -15.55 3.44 -5.66
C ASP A 105 -16.52 2.29 -5.97
N THR A 106 -16.30 1.58 -7.09
CA THR A 106 -17.01 0.33 -7.41
C THR A 106 -16.28 -0.93 -6.93
N GLY A 107 -15.00 -0.80 -6.60
CA GLY A 107 -14.12 -1.93 -6.28
C GLY A 107 -13.58 -2.68 -7.51
N TYR A 108 -14.05 -2.37 -8.72
CA TYR A 108 -13.67 -3.03 -9.96
C TYR A 108 -13.28 -2.03 -11.04
N ALA A 109 -12.20 -2.32 -11.77
CA ALA A 109 -11.77 -1.58 -12.95
C ALA A 109 -11.51 -2.59 -14.08
N ASP A 110 -12.08 -2.36 -15.26
CA ASP A 110 -11.96 -3.22 -16.45
C ASP A 110 -12.32 -4.70 -16.18
N GLY A 111 -13.35 -4.94 -15.36
CA GLY A 111 -13.81 -6.28 -14.98
C GLY A 111 -12.91 -7.03 -14.00
N LYS A 112 -11.85 -6.38 -13.49
CA LYS A 112 -10.92 -6.95 -12.50
C LYS A 112 -11.06 -6.23 -11.18
N LYS A 113 -10.73 -6.92 -10.07
CA LYS A 113 -10.64 -6.30 -8.75
C LYS A 113 -9.63 -5.15 -8.77
N CYS A 114 -10.07 -3.96 -8.37
CA CYS A 114 -9.22 -2.80 -8.25
C CYS A 114 -8.18 -2.99 -7.13
N HIS A 115 -7.08 -2.23 -7.17
CA HIS A 115 -6.09 -2.25 -6.09
C HIS A 115 -6.70 -1.94 -4.72
N CYS A 116 -7.65 -1.02 -4.64
CA CYS A 116 -8.33 -0.68 -3.40
C CYS A 116 -9.21 -1.84 -2.87
N PHE A 117 -9.80 -2.67 -3.75
CA PHE A 117 -10.52 -3.88 -3.36
C PHE A 117 -9.55 -4.91 -2.78
N LYS A 118 -8.44 -5.16 -3.48
CA LYS A 118 -7.38 -6.05 -3.00
C LYS A 118 -6.82 -5.61 -1.64
N HIS A 119 -6.70 -4.29 -1.44
CA HIS A 119 -6.29 -3.74 -0.16
C HIS A 119 -7.27 -4.08 0.97
N MET A 120 -8.57 -3.91 0.75
CA MET A 120 -9.60 -4.31 1.74
C MET A 120 -9.61 -5.82 1.98
N GLU A 121 -9.40 -6.64 0.94
CA GLU A 121 -9.21 -8.09 1.11
C GLU A 121 -8.06 -8.36 2.09
N ILE A 122 -6.93 -7.70 1.89
CA ILE A 122 -5.77 -7.83 2.74
C ILE A 122 -6.09 -7.35 4.16
N GLU A 123 -6.71 -6.20 4.33
CA GLU A 123 -7.11 -5.69 5.66
C GLU A 123 -7.99 -6.69 6.42
N ILE A 124 -9.00 -7.24 5.78
CA ILE A 124 -9.88 -8.25 6.44
C ILE A 124 -9.12 -9.51 6.83
N LEU A 125 -8.14 -9.93 6.04
CA LEU A 125 -7.29 -11.09 6.33
C LEU A 125 -6.29 -10.82 7.44
N TYR A 126 -5.85 -9.56 7.60
CA TYR A 126 -4.87 -9.11 8.58
C TYR A 126 -5.48 -8.48 9.84
N ASP A 127 -6.77 -8.10 9.83
CA ASP A 127 -7.47 -7.61 11.03
C ASP A 127 -7.49 -8.67 12.15
N GLN A 128 -7.24 -9.95 11.79
CA GLN A 128 -6.98 -11.03 12.75
C GLN A 128 -5.58 -10.96 13.39
N SER A 129 -4.67 -10.07 12.95
CA SER A 129 -3.24 -10.11 13.33
C SER A 129 -2.76 -8.95 14.21
N ASN A 130 -3.60 -8.10 14.78
CA ASN A 130 -3.20 -6.92 15.62
C ASN A 130 -2.19 -5.96 14.94
N ILE A 131 -1.87 -6.17 13.66
CA ILE A 131 -0.87 -5.36 12.93
C ILE A 131 -1.28 -3.89 12.86
N ARG A 132 -2.57 -3.59 12.73
CA ARG A 132 -3.09 -2.23 12.65
C ARG A 132 -2.70 -1.41 13.89
N GLU A 133 -2.89 -1.97 15.09
CA GLU A 133 -2.51 -1.31 16.33
C GLU A 133 -0.99 -1.11 16.44
N VAL A 134 -0.20 -2.06 15.90
CA VAL A 134 1.27 -1.94 15.87
C VAL A 134 1.67 -0.79 14.96
N LEU A 135 1.13 -0.69 13.74
CA LEU A 135 1.45 0.35 12.77
C LEU A 135 1.01 1.76 13.25
N GLU A 136 -0.04 1.87 14.07
CA GLU A 136 -0.41 3.14 14.71
C GLU A 136 0.64 3.61 15.73
N ARG A 137 1.32 2.67 16.38
CA ARG A 137 2.36 2.96 17.39
C ARG A 137 3.78 3.00 16.84
N GLU A 138 4.05 2.26 15.76
CA GLU A 138 5.37 2.12 15.15
C GLU A 138 5.35 2.66 13.72
N ASN A 139 5.71 3.93 13.58
CA ASN A 139 5.69 4.65 12.31
C ASN A 139 6.68 5.82 12.34
N PHE A 140 6.88 6.51 11.20
CA PHE A 140 7.83 7.63 11.12
C PHE A 140 7.45 8.81 12.00
N ASP A 141 6.17 9.02 12.34
CA ASP A 141 5.73 10.11 13.20
C ASP A 141 6.06 9.84 14.67
N THR A 142 6.11 8.56 15.07
CA THR A 142 6.41 8.12 16.44
C THR A 142 7.87 7.72 16.63
N LEU A 143 8.65 7.67 15.52
CA LEU A 143 10.07 7.36 15.56
C LEU A 143 10.82 8.45 16.33
N SER A 144 11.53 8.07 17.38
CA SER A 144 12.34 9.02 18.17
C SER A 144 13.83 8.75 18.00
N MET A 145 14.51 9.67 17.34
CA MET A 145 15.96 9.64 17.17
C MET A 145 16.73 9.89 18.49
N ALA A 146 16.03 10.34 19.55
CA ALA A 146 16.62 10.59 20.87
C ALA A 146 17.20 9.32 21.54
N TYR A 147 16.80 8.15 21.07
CA TYR A 147 17.29 6.87 21.59
C TYR A 147 18.62 6.41 20.98
N TYR A 148 19.11 7.07 19.93
CA TYR A 148 20.42 6.73 19.31
C TYR A 148 21.54 7.60 19.89
N ASP A 149 22.73 7.00 20.10
CA ASP A 149 23.87 7.67 20.71
C ASP A 149 24.48 8.70 19.75
N ARG A 150 24.68 9.92 20.25
CA ARG A 150 25.30 11.04 19.51
C ARG A 150 26.80 11.15 19.70
N ASN A 151 27.34 10.48 20.68
CA ASN A 151 28.75 10.61 21.06
C ASN A 151 29.57 9.39 20.60
N HIS A 152 28.95 8.21 20.56
CA HIS A 152 29.61 6.99 20.15
C HIS A 152 29.74 6.94 18.62
N VAL A 153 30.98 6.92 18.15
CA VAL A 153 31.31 6.74 16.74
C VAL A 153 31.53 5.25 16.49
N ASP A 154 30.74 4.68 15.57
CA ASP A 154 30.90 3.29 15.16
C ASP A 154 32.12 3.12 14.28
N GLU A 155 32.99 2.17 14.62
CA GLU A 155 34.28 1.95 13.93
C GLU A 155 34.13 1.56 12.46
N LYS A 156 33.04 0.90 12.07
CA LYS A 156 32.81 0.42 10.72
C LYS A 156 32.26 1.52 9.80
N THR A 157 31.40 2.36 10.32
CA THR A 157 30.77 3.43 9.54
C THR A 157 31.51 4.75 9.61
N GLY A 158 32.32 4.97 10.65
CA GLY A 158 33.01 6.23 10.93
C GLY A 158 32.07 7.38 11.31
N MET A 159 30.79 7.08 11.56
CA MET A 159 29.76 8.05 11.91
C MET A 159 29.27 7.82 13.34
N THR A 160 28.65 8.83 13.96
CA THR A 160 27.92 8.57 15.19
C THR A 160 26.72 7.66 14.91
N VAL A 161 26.32 6.87 15.91
CA VAL A 161 25.14 6.01 15.76
C VAL A 161 23.90 6.84 15.36
N TYR A 162 23.75 8.03 15.93
CA TYR A 162 22.68 8.96 15.62
C TYR A 162 22.72 9.42 14.15
N ASP A 163 23.86 9.85 13.65
CA ASP A 163 23.97 10.38 12.26
C ASP A 163 23.75 9.27 11.25
N TYR A 164 24.35 8.09 11.48
CA TYR A 164 24.16 6.93 10.61
C TYR A 164 22.69 6.50 10.57
N MET A 165 22.04 6.35 11.74
CA MET A 165 20.63 5.93 11.78
C MET A 165 19.70 7.02 11.23
N SER A 166 20.05 8.31 11.35
CA SER A 166 19.31 9.40 10.70
C SER A 166 19.34 9.26 9.17
N MET A 167 20.51 8.94 8.60
CA MET A 167 20.68 8.67 7.18
C MET A 167 19.81 7.46 6.74
N ILE A 168 19.79 6.38 7.52
CA ILE A 168 18.99 5.19 7.21
C ILE A 168 17.48 5.51 7.26
N VAL A 169 17.03 6.33 8.21
CA VAL A 169 15.62 6.75 8.27
C VAL A 169 15.22 7.54 7.02
N GLU A 170 16.05 8.48 6.57
CA GLU A 170 15.79 9.23 5.33
C GLU A 170 15.81 8.31 4.09
N GLU A 171 16.70 7.31 4.08
CA GLU A 171 16.73 6.30 3.05
C GLU A 171 15.45 5.43 3.02
N CYS A 172 14.91 5.06 4.17
CA CYS A 172 13.63 4.36 4.27
C CYS A 172 12.46 5.22 3.77
N LYS A 173 12.47 6.53 4.05
CA LYS A 173 11.48 7.47 3.50
C LYS A 173 11.60 7.58 1.99
N ALA A 174 12.82 7.72 1.46
CA ALA A 174 13.07 7.75 0.03
C ALA A 174 12.61 6.46 -0.67
N TYR A 175 12.83 5.30 -0.05
CA TYR A 175 12.31 4.02 -0.53
C TYR A 175 10.78 4.05 -0.70
N VAL A 176 10.07 4.58 0.28
CA VAL A 176 8.60 4.74 0.21
C VAL A 176 8.19 5.69 -0.92
N GLU A 177 8.90 6.81 -1.10
CA GLU A 177 8.59 7.78 -2.15
C GLU A 177 8.75 7.19 -3.57
N HIS A 178 9.79 6.41 -3.78
CA HIS A 178 10.12 5.83 -5.10
C HIS A 178 9.52 4.44 -5.33
N PHE A 179 8.82 3.87 -4.34
CA PHE A 179 8.33 2.48 -4.40
C PHE A 179 7.41 2.19 -5.59
N LYS A 180 6.69 3.18 -6.08
CA LYS A 180 5.83 3.02 -7.27
C LYS A 180 6.65 2.69 -8.52
N ASP A 181 7.79 3.32 -8.67
CA ASP A 181 8.62 3.26 -9.87
C ASP A 181 9.70 2.16 -9.74
N GLU A 182 10.28 2.04 -8.54
CA GLU A 182 11.32 1.08 -8.22
C GLU A 182 10.93 0.22 -7.00
N LYS A 183 10.32 -0.93 -7.26
CA LYS A 183 10.00 -1.90 -6.21
C LYS A 183 11.26 -2.67 -5.79
N GLY A 184 12.19 -1.97 -5.15
CA GLY A 184 13.41 -2.55 -4.62
C GLY A 184 13.16 -3.50 -3.44
N SER A 185 14.18 -4.27 -3.07
CA SER A 185 14.16 -5.13 -1.89
C SER A 185 15.23 -4.71 -0.90
N ILE A 186 14.96 -4.85 0.40
CA ILE A 186 15.85 -4.45 1.49
C ILE A 186 16.12 -5.65 2.41
N LEU A 187 17.38 -5.80 2.82
CA LEU A 187 17.77 -6.68 3.90
C LEU A 187 18.25 -5.81 5.08
N PHE A 188 17.48 -5.76 6.15
CA PHE A 188 17.91 -5.19 7.41
C PHE A 188 18.67 -6.23 8.23
N THR A 189 19.94 -5.94 8.54
CA THR A 189 20.77 -6.77 9.43
C THR A 189 21.12 -5.98 10.69
N GLY A 190 21.51 -6.64 11.76
CA GLY A 190 21.96 -5.99 12.99
C GLY A 190 21.44 -6.65 14.26
N ASN A 191 21.95 -6.22 15.39
CA ASN A 191 21.62 -6.78 16.69
C ASN A 191 20.13 -6.69 17.03
N THR A 192 19.70 -7.50 18.01
CA THR A 192 18.34 -7.40 18.55
C THR A 192 18.09 -6.00 19.12
N GLY A 193 16.91 -5.45 18.86
CA GLY A 193 16.47 -4.18 19.43
C GLY A 193 17.02 -2.92 18.75
N CYS A 194 17.86 -3.00 17.70
CA CYS A 194 18.39 -1.82 17.00
C CYS A 194 17.39 -1.10 16.09
N GLY A 195 16.15 -1.58 15.95
CA GLY A 195 15.06 -0.88 15.25
C GLY A 195 14.64 -1.49 13.90
N LYS A 196 15.10 -2.70 13.52
CA LYS A 196 14.75 -3.37 12.26
C LYS A 196 13.24 -3.48 12.05
N THR A 197 12.55 -4.14 12.98
CA THR A 197 11.09 -4.30 12.99
C THR A 197 10.37 -2.96 12.94
N PHE A 198 10.84 -1.97 13.73
CA PHE A 198 10.24 -0.65 13.76
C PHE A 198 10.32 0.07 12.40
N LEU A 199 11.48 0.05 11.73
CA LEU A 199 11.63 0.64 10.40
C LEU A 199 10.80 -0.10 9.34
N SER A 200 10.73 -1.44 9.42
CA SER A 200 9.84 -2.23 8.57
C SER A 200 8.37 -1.81 8.74
N ASN A 201 7.92 -1.58 9.97
CA ASN A 201 6.58 -1.10 10.28
C ASN A 201 6.35 0.33 9.78
N CYS A 202 7.35 1.23 9.90
CA CYS A 202 7.27 2.57 9.33
C CYS A 202 7.00 2.53 7.81
N ILE A 203 7.78 1.71 7.08
CA ILE A 203 7.61 1.53 5.63
C ILE A 203 6.26 0.91 5.31
N ALA A 204 5.87 -0.14 6.04
CA ALA A 204 4.57 -0.81 5.86
C ALA A 204 3.41 0.17 5.97
N ARG A 205 3.37 0.97 7.05
CA ARG A 205 2.30 1.96 7.26
C ARG A 205 2.19 2.95 6.10
N GLU A 206 3.32 3.52 5.67
CA GLU A 206 3.29 4.52 4.61
C GLU A 206 2.88 3.94 3.25
N LEU A 207 3.32 2.72 2.92
CA LEU A 207 2.90 2.06 1.69
C LEU A 207 1.43 1.64 1.72
N ILE A 208 0.91 1.17 2.86
CA ILE A 208 -0.52 0.90 3.05
C ILE A 208 -1.35 2.18 2.83
N ARG A 209 -0.93 3.31 3.39
CA ARG A 209 -1.60 4.62 3.18
C ARG A 209 -1.60 5.07 1.72
N ARG A 210 -0.62 4.60 0.94
CA ARG A 210 -0.50 4.85 -0.51
C ARG A 210 -1.16 3.76 -1.35
N TYR A 211 -2.00 2.92 -0.74
CA TYR A 211 -2.78 1.84 -1.39
C TYR A 211 -1.94 0.72 -2.02
N PHE A 212 -0.69 0.50 -1.56
CA PHE A 212 0.07 -0.69 -1.93
C PHE A 212 -0.35 -1.88 -1.06
N SER A 213 -0.36 -3.06 -1.67
CA SER A 213 -0.58 -4.31 -0.94
C SER A 213 0.68 -4.70 -0.17
N VAL A 214 0.61 -4.67 1.15
CA VAL A 214 1.71 -5.03 2.04
C VAL A 214 1.34 -6.28 2.82
N VAL A 215 2.19 -7.30 2.80
CA VAL A 215 2.08 -8.51 3.62
C VAL A 215 3.21 -8.50 4.64
N TYR A 216 2.87 -8.56 5.93
CA TYR A 216 3.83 -8.64 7.03
C TYR A 216 3.71 -9.99 7.71
N LEU A 217 4.77 -10.76 7.75
CA LEU A 217 4.84 -12.08 8.36
C LEU A 217 6.14 -12.23 9.13
N THR A 218 6.10 -12.97 10.24
CA THR A 218 7.33 -13.56 10.76
C THR A 218 7.84 -14.63 9.80
N ALA A 219 9.12 -14.94 9.84
CA ALA A 219 9.67 -16.03 9.04
C ALA A 219 8.94 -17.36 9.31
N THR A 220 8.61 -17.65 10.56
CA THR A 220 7.86 -18.84 10.96
C THR A 220 6.48 -18.88 10.30
N ASP A 221 5.69 -17.81 10.41
CA ASP A 221 4.35 -17.74 9.80
C ASP A 221 4.40 -17.92 8.28
N MET A 222 5.39 -17.31 7.63
CA MET A 222 5.59 -17.45 6.18
C MET A 222 5.84 -18.91 5.80
N PHE A 223 6.73 -19.60 6.51
CA PHE A 223 7.02 -21.00 6.20
C PHE A 223 5.84 -21.92 6.49
N ASP A 224 5.07 -21.67 7.53
CA ASP A 224 3.85 -22.43 7.86
C ASP A 224 2.79 -22.26 6.77
N ILE A 225 2.57 -21.07 6.26
CA ILE A 225 1.66 -20.83 5.13
C ILE A 225 2.12 -21.54 3.87
N LEU A 226 3.42 -21.46 3.54
CA LEU A 226 3.98 -22.10 2.37
C LEU A 226 3.98 -23.63 2.49
N ALA A 227 4.15 -24.18 3.70
CA ALA A 227 4.04 -25.60 3.99
C ALA A 227 2.60 -26.08 3.80
N GLY A 228 1.63 -25.39 4.40
CA GLY A 228 0.20 -25.73 4.31
C GLY A 228 -0.30 -25.81 2.87
N SER A 229 0.17 -24.93 1.99
CA SER A 229 -0.22 -24.95 0.57
C SER A 229 0.28 -26.17 -0.22
N ARG A 230 1.31 -26.85 0.26
CA ARG A 230 1.91 -28.03 -0.42
C ARG A 230 1.46 -29.38 0.17
N PHE A 231 1.24 -29.45 1.49
CA PHE A 231 1.00 -30.72 2.19
C PHE A 231 -0.49 -31.06 2.36
N ASN A 232 -1.38 -30.07 2.31
CA ASN A 232 -2.84 -30.31 2.42
C ASN A 232 -3.48 -30.75 1.09
N GLY A 233 -2.87 -31.67 0.39
CA GLY A 233 -3.39 -32.49 -0.70
C GLY A 233 -4.54 -31.90 -1.53
N GLY A 234 -4.24 -30.96 -2.43
CA GLY A 234 -5.07 -30.73 -3.62
C GLY A 234 -6.38 -29.93 -3.47
N ASP A 235 -7.08 -29.96 -2.36
CA ASP A 235 -8.44 -29.42 -2.22
C ASP A 235 -8.59 -28.21 -1.30
N ASP A 236 -7.50 -27.74 -0.68
CA ASP A 236 -7.54 -26.52 0.15
C ASP A 236 -7.19 -25.28 -0.69
N ASP A 237 -8.18 -24.77 -1.40
CA ASP A 237 -8.05 -23.56 -2.21
C ASP A 237 -7.67 -22.34 -1.34
N GLU A 238 -8.04 -22.33 -0.06
CA GLU A 238 -7.69 -21.25 0.87
C GLU A 238 -6.18 -21.20 1.17
N ALA A 239 -5.54 -22.36 1.36
CA ALA A 239 -4.10 -22.45 1.59
C ALA A 239 -3.30 -22.00 0.36
N LYS A 240 -3.73 -22.40 -0.84
CA LYS A 240 -3.12 -21.97 -2.11
C LYS A 240 -3.24 -20.45 -2.31
N ASP A 241 -4.40 -19.90 -2.01
CA ASP A 241 -4.66 -18.49 -2.11
C ASP A 241 -3.78 -17.69 -1.14
N ARG A 242 -3.60 -18.13 0.12
CA ARG A 242 -2.68 -17.51 1.08
C ARG A 242 -1.24 -17.49 0.55
N ALA A 243 -0.75 -18.60 0.03
CA ALA A 243 0.59 -18.69 -0.54
C ALA A 243 0.74 -17.78 -1.78
N SER A 244 -0.30 -17.65 -2.61
CA SER A 244 -0.26 -16.76 -3.76
C SER A 244 -0.16 -15.29 -3.35
N TYR A 245 -0.78 -14.87 -2.25
CA TYR A 245 -0.67 -13.51 -1.71
C TYR A 245 0.76 -13.15 -1.30
N ILE A 246 1.48 -14.08 -0.69
CA ILE A 246 2.90 -13.88 -0.35
C ILE A 246 3.71 -13.55 -1.61
N LEU A 247 3.39 -14.16 -2.74
CA LEU A 247 4.11 -13.97 -4.00
C LEU A 247 3.65 -12.73 -4.77
N ASP A 248 2.38 -12.31 -4.65
CA ASP A 248 1.75 -11.31 -5.50
C ASP A 248 1.63 -9.92 -4.86
N CYS A 249 1.68 -9.81 -3.53
CA CYS A 249 1.63 -8.51 -2.84
C CYS A 249 2.77 -7.58 -3.32
N ASP A 250 2.54 -6.28 -3.29
CA ASP A 250 3.53 -5.30 -3.73
C ASP A 250 4.76 -5.29 -2.86
N LEU A 251 4.58 -5.36 -1.52
CA LEU A 251 5.64 -5.51 -0.55
C LEU A 251 5.37 -6.69 0.37
N LEU A 252 6.33 -7.60 0.49
CA LEU A 252 6.40 -8.62 1.52
C LEU A 252 7.42 -8.21 2.58
N ILE A 253 7.04 -8.26 3.86
CA ILE A 253 7.96 -8.10 4.98
C ILE A 253 8.08 -9.44 5.68
N ILE A 254 9.30 -9.94 5.75
CA ILE A 254 9.69 -11.18 6.47
C ILE A 254 10.49 -10.74 7.68
N ASP A 255 9.86 -10.77 8.85
CA ASP A 255 10.49 -10.32 10.09
C ASP A 255 11.14 -11.47 10.85
N ASP A 256 12.27 -11.16 11.51
CA ASP A 256 13.04 -12.05 12.35
C ASP A 256 13.49 -13.36 11.66
N LEU A 257 13.97 -13.27 10.39
CA LEU A 257 14.52 -14.40 9.67
C LEU A 257 15.74 -14.99 10.42
N GLY A 258 15.74 -16.31 10.63
CA GLY A 258 16.78 -17.04 11.34
C GLY A 258 16.42 -17.41 12.79
N THR A 259 15.21 -17.14 13.24
CA THR A 259 14.68 -17.60 14.54
C THR A 259 13.94 -18.93 14.45
N GLU A 260 13.57 -19.35 13.26
CA GLU A 260 12.89 -20.58 12.94
C GLU A 260 13.85 -21.79 12.83
N LEU A 261 13.29 -23.00 12.84
CA LEU A 261 14.05 -24.21 12.53
C LEU A 261 14.41 -24.24 11.04
N ILE A 262 15.69 -23.95 10.75
CA ILE A 262 16.20 -23.98 9.40
C ILE A 262 16.51 -25.42 8.99
N ASN A 263 15.91 -25.87 7.90
CA ASN A 263 16.12 -27.17 7.30
C ASN A 263 16.04 -27.07 5.76
N THR A 264 16.23 -28.19 5.06
CA THR A 264 16.21 -28.21 3.58
C THR A 264 14.88 -27.74 3.00
N PHE A 265 13.77 -27.93 3.70
CA PHE A 265 12.45 -27.46 3.27
C PHE A 265 12.36 -25.94 3.39
N THR A 266 12.65 -25.34 4.54
CA THR A 266 12.59 -23.88 4.75
C THR A 266 13.58 -23.16 3.83
N ALA A 267 14.77 -23.68 3.63
CA ALA A 267 15.73 -23.14 2.66
C ALA A 267 15.22 -23.18 1.21
N SER A 268 14.53 -24.25 0.82
CA SER A 268 13.90 -24.37 -0.49
C SER A 268 12.73 -23.41 -0.66
N GLN A 269 11.89 -23.22 0.37
CA GLN A 269 10.78 -22.26 0.33
C GLN A 269 11.29 -20.82 0.27
N MET A 270 12.31 -20.48 1.04
CA MET A 270 12.92 -19.15 1.00
C MET A 270 13.47 -18.85 -0.40
N PHE A 271 14.19 -19.82 -1.00
CA PHE A 271 14.66 -19.69 -2.37
C PHE A 271 13.53 -19.43 -3.36
N TYR A 272 12.47 -20.23 -3.27
CA TYR A 272 11.30 -20.10 -4.13
C TYR A 272 10.65 -18.72 -3.97
N CYS A 273 10.39 -18.30 -2.74
CA CYS A 273 9.77 -17.00 -2.44
C CYS A 273 10.60 -15.82 -2.98
N VAL A 274 11.90 -15.77 -2.65
CA VAL A 274 12.82 -14.72 -3.10
C VAL A 274 12.90 -14.68 -4.62
N ASN A 275 13.08 -15.84 -5.27
CA ASN A 275 13.22 -15.92 -6.72
C ASN A 275 11.94 -15.49 -7.46
N GLU A 276 10.77 -15.99 -7.03
CA GLU A 276 9.50 -15.65 -7.65
C GLU A 276 9.18 -14.17 -7.51
N ARG A 277 9.41 -13.59 -6.33
CA ARG A 277 9.15 -12.17 -6.11
C ARG A 277 10.08 -11.27 -6.92
N LEU A 278 11.35 -11.63 -7.03
CA LEU A 278 12.29 -10.92 -7.91
C LEU A 278 11.87 -11.00 -9.38
N ASN A 279 11.44 -12.18 -9.86
CA ASN A 279 10.97 -12.36 -11.23
C ASN A 279 9.69 -11.56 -11.52
N ARG A 280 8.82 -11.38 -10.53
CA ARG A 280 7.58 -10.60 -10.62
C ARG A 280 7.78 -9.10 -10.35
N ASN A 281 9.02 -8.66 -10.15
CA ASN A 281 9.36 -7.27 -9.76
C ASN A 281 8.56 -6.79 -8.54
N LYS A 282 8.54 -7.60 -7.46
CA LYS A 282 7.85 -7.31 -6.20
C LYS A 282 8.85 -6.99 -5.10
N GLY A 283 8.59 -5.94 -4.33
CA GLY A 283 9.43 -5.51 -3.22
C GLY A 283 9.41 -6.51 -2.06
N THR A 284 10.57 -6.75 -1.43
CA THR A 284 10.67 -7.60 -0.25
C THR A 284 11.57 -6.96 0.78
N ILE A 285 11.12 -6.86 2.02
CA ILE A 285 11.94 -6.47 3.16
C ILE A 285 12.16 -7.71 4.01
N ILE A 286 13.39 -7.97 4.35
CA ILE A 286 13.78 -9.04 5.27
C ILE A 286 14.49 -8.40 6.46
N SER A 287 14.11 -8.73 7.68
CA SER A 287 14.88 -8.41 8.87
C SER A 287 15.53 -9.66 9.45
N THR A 288 16.76 -9.57 9.89
CA THR A 288 17.49 -10.69 10.49
C THR A 288 18.51 -10.21 11.51
N ASN A 289 18.76 -11.05 12.51
CA ASN A 289 19.88 -10.88 13.44
C ASN A 289 21.15 -11.62 12.96
N LEU A 290 21.04 -12.45 11.92
CA LEU A 290 22.14 -13.19 11.36
C LEU A 290 23.10 -12.26 10.60
N THR A 291 24.38 -12.54 10.70
CA THR A 291 25.39 -11.98 9.80
C THR A 291 25.22 -12.57 8.39
N LEU A 292 25.81 -11.94 7.39
CA LEU A 292 25.77 -12.46 6.02
C LEU A 292 26.38 -13.87 5.90
N GLY A 293 27.41 -14.17 6.69
CA GLY A 293 28.01 -15.51 6.76
C GLY A 293 27.06 -16.55 7.35
N GLU A 294 26.47 -16.25 8.51
CA GLU A 294 25.46 -17.11 9.14
C GLU A 294 24.22 -17.30 8.27
N LEU A 295 23.82 -16.28 7.53
CA LEU A 295 22.71 -16.36 6.58
C LEU A 295 23.04 -17.33 5.42
N GLN A 296 24.31 -17.34 4.96
CA GLN A 296 24.78 -18.25 3.94
C GLN A 296 24.81 -19.70 4.44
N ASP A 297 25.27 -19.92 5.65
CA ASP A 297 25.31 -21.25 6.28
C ASP A 297 23.89 -21.79 6.50
N ALA A 298 22.96 -20.91 6.86
CA ALA A 298 21.58 -21.26 7.15
C ALA A 298 20.74 -21.57 5.89
N PHE A 299 20.80 -20.73 4.85
CA PHE A 299 19.86 -20.73 3.71
C PHE A 299 20.46 -21.18 2.36
N THR A 300 21.65 -21.63 2.31
CA THR A 300 22.40 -22.00 1.11
C THR A 300 22.92 -20.80 0.28
N GLU A 301 24.02 -21.05 -0.44
CA GLU A 301 24.63 -20.07 -1.32
C GLU A 301 23.67 -19.50 -2.38
N ARG A 302 22.71 -20.30 -2.86
CA ARG A 302 21.75 -19.85 -3.88
C ARG A 302 20.80 -18.76 -3.39
N VAL A 303 20.32 -18.83 -2.16
CA VAL A 303 19.47 -17.80 -1.54
C VAL A 303 20.27 -16.54 -1.29
N THR A 304 21.41 -16.69 -0.61
CA THR A 304 22.26 -15.55 -0.22
C THR A 304 22.83 -14.81 -1.41
N SER A 305 23.26 -15.51 -2.46
CA SER A 305 23.72 -14.87 -3.70
C SER A 305 22.64 -13.97 -4.33
N ARG A 306 21.37 -14.40 -4.34
CA ARG A 306 20.27 -13.57 -4.85
C ARG A 306 20.03 -12.36 -3.95
N ILE A 307 20.00 -12.56 -2.65
CA ILE A 307 19.83 -11.47 -1.69
C ILE A 307 20.99 -10.48 -1.84
N MET A 308 22.22 -10.91 -1.82
CA MET A 308 23.40 -10.04 -1.94
C MET A 308 23.46 -9.27 -3.27
N SER A 309 22.94 -9.85 -4.35
CA SER A 309 22.99 -9.22 -5.69
C SER A 309 21.80 -8.33 -6.01
N ARG A 310 20.69 -8.46 -5.28
CA ARG A 310 19.42 -7.82 -5.64
C ARG A 310 18.76 -7.01 -4.53
N TYR A 311 19.21 -7.21 -3.28
CA TYR A 311 18.66 -6.48 -2.14
C TYR A 311 19.64 -5.38 -1.72
N LYS A 312 19.11 -4.26 -1.31
CA LYS A 312 19.89 -3.25 -0.60
C LYS A 312 20.13 -3.74 0.82
N ILE A 313 21.39 -3.99 1.17
CA ILE A 313 21.76 -4.46 2.50
C ILE A 313 21.96 -3.24 3.38
N ILE A 314 21.19 -3.14 4.44
CA ILE A 314 21.22 -2.02 5.39
C ILE A 314 21.52 -2.58 6.78
N PRO A 315 22.78 -2.48 7.24
CA PRO A 315 23.12 -2.85 8.61
C PRO A 315 22.64 -1.77 9.59
N LEU A 316 21.80 -2.13 10.55
CA LEU A 316 21.42 -1.24 11.63
C LEU A 316 22.37 -1.40 12.80
N ILE A 317 22.81 -0.28 13.35
CA ILE A 317 23.77 -0.22 14.45
C ILE A 317 23.13 0.42 15.69
N GLY A 318 23.72 0.23 16.84
CA GLY A 318 23.30 0.78 18.11
C GLY A 318 22.88 -0.27 19.12
N ASP A 319 22.53 0.21 20.30
CA ASP A 319 22.09 -0.59 21.44
C ASP A 319 20.65 -1.08 21.30
N ASP A 320 20.24 -2.00 22.18
CA ASP A 320 18.84 -2.40 22.26
C ASP A 320 17.97 -1.21 22.75
N LEU A 321 17.23 -0.60 21.82
CA LEU A 321 16.39 0.57 22.09
C LEU A 321 15.29 0.30 23.13
N ARG A 322 14.89 -0.96 23.32
CA ARG A 322 13.92 -1.36 24.35
C ARG A 322 14.51 -1.17 25.75
N LEU A 323 15.80 -1.47 25.91
CA LEU A 323 16.53 -1.28 27.17
C LEU A 323 16.84 0.20 27.41
N VAL A 324 17.25 0.93 26.38
CA VAL A 324 17.50 2.37 26.44
C VAL A 324 16.22 3.12 26.88
N ARG A 325 15.08 2.80 26.28
CA ARG A 325 13.78 3.39 26.60
C ARG A 325 13.34 3.12 28.05
N ARG A 326 13.69 1.96 28.59
CA ARG A 326 13.38 1.60 29.99
C ARG A 326 14.37 2.18 31.02
N GLY A 327 15.40 2.90 30.57
CA GLY A 327 16.41 3.49 31.45
C GLY A 327 17.42 2.47 32.02
N PHE A 328 17.46 1.25 31.50
CA PHE A 328 18.46 0.25 31.91
C PHE A 328 19.85 0.53 31.35
N MET A 329 19.96 1.27 30.26
CA MET A 329 21.20 1.79 29.71
C MET A 329 21.21 3.30 29.91
N ARG A 330 22.00 3.79 30.87
CA ARG A 330 22.27 5.23 31.03
C ARG A 330 23.31 5.61 30.01
N ARG A 331 23.02 6.62 29.21
CA ARG A 331 24.02 7.28 28.38
C ARG A 331 24.94 8.10 29.29
N GLY A 332 26.21 7.79 29.28
CA GLY A 332 27.27 8.60 29.92
C GLY A 332 27.46 9.93 29.23
#